data_519df702e6736a6abc636f9c2c4844b8
#
_entry.id   519df702e6736a6abc636f9c2c4844b8
#
_cell.length_a   1.000
_cell.length_b   1.000
_cell.length_c   1.000
_cell.angle_alpha   90.00
_cell.angle_beta   90.00
_cell.angle_gamma   90.00
#
_symmetry.space_group_name_H-M   'P 1'
#
loop_
_entity.id
_entity.type
_entity.pdbx_description
1 polymer ?
#
loop_
_entity_poly.entity_id
_entity_poly.type
_entity_poly.pdbx_seq_one_letter_code
_entity_poly.pdbx_strand_id
1 'polypeptide(L)'
;MRKFLTQYRAPLRFTLALLPVAAAAGYLVIRYQLALYDPATLAATLAAMLAQLGSTAVLLAVGTAQTVVYAAVCGFFGYLLAEKLGLMRPFRLEKRPLLRTLAVSLPLGLLFSLDYWTFGVWLPGTAVQTSAAAGLTVWGWLSAILYGGVMEELFMRLFLMSLLAFLGWRLFFRREKQPPTRVIVAANVLAALLFAAGHLPATVGIFGTLTPPVLVRCFLLNGGFGLVFGRLYRRYGIQYAMLSHAVLHIVSKLIWTIFA
;
A
#
# COMPACT_ATOMS: atom_id res chain seq x y z
N MET A 1 4.13 -21.91 -28.66
CA MET A 1 3.27 -21.95 -27.47
C MET A 1 3.97 -22.54 -26.23
N ARG A 2 4.57 -23.75 -26.25
CA ARG A 2 5.27 -24.33 -25.07
C ARG A 2 6.43 -23.46 -24.51
N LYS A 3 7.31 -22.87 -25.33
CA LYS A 3 8.40 -21.99 -24.87
C LYS A 3 7.87 -20.72 -24.19
N PHE A 4 6.80 -20.13 -24.73
CA PHE A 4 6.15 -18.95 -24.16
C PHE A 4 5.57 -19.26 -22.75
N LEU A 5 4.81 -20.33 -22.63
CA LEU A 5 4.21 -20.76 -21.36
C LEU A 5 5.28 -21.08 -20.29
N THR A 6 6.44 -21.64 -20.70
CA THR A 6 7.53 -21.94 -19.76
C THR A 6 8.17 -20.66 -19.23
N GLN A 7 8.37 -19.65 -20.08
CA GLN A 7 8.99 -18.37 -19.72
C GLN A 7 8.14 -17.56 -18.74
N TYR A 8 6.80 -17.58 -18.89
CA TYR A 8 5.89 -16.78 -18.05
C TYR A 8 5.22 -17.58 -16.92
N ARG A 9 5.61 -18.84 -16.70
CA ARG A 9 5.01 -19.70 -15.70
C ARG A 9 5.15 -19.17 -14.27
N ALA A 10 6.31 -18.62 -13.90
CA ALA A 10 6.55 -18.10 -12.57
C ALA A 10 5.74 -16.81 -12.31
N PRO A 11 5.80 -15.75 -13.17
CA PRO A 11 4.98 -14.56 -12.98
C PRO A 11 3.46 -14.86 -13.00
N LEU A 12 3.01 -15.77 -13.87
CA LEU A 12 1.60 -16.17 -13.90
C LEU A 12 1.17 -16.85 -12.59
N ARG A 13 1.94 -17.82 -12.09
CA ARG A 13 1.65 -18.50 -10.82
C ARG A 13 1.62 -17.54 -9.65
N PHE A 14 2.59 -16.65 -9.58
CA PHE A 14 2.66 -15.62 -8.55
C PHE A 14 1.42 -14.72 -8.59
N THR A 15 1.06 -14.22 -9.77
CA THR A 15 -0.09 -13.36 -9.97
C THR A 15 -1.39 -14.09 -9.61
N LEU A 16 -1.62 -15.28 -10.17
CA LEU A 16 -2.84 -16.06 -9.91
C LEU A 16 -3.03 -16.38 -8.43
N ALA A 17 -1.94 -16.66 -7.70
CA ALA A 17 -1.99 -16.89 -6.24
C ALA A 17 -2.43 -15.64 -5.45
N LEU A 18 -2.21 -14.44 -5.99
CA LEU A 18 -2.61 -13.17 -5.36
C LEU A 18 -4.03 -12.73 -5.67
N LEU A 19 -4.67 -13.22 -6.76
CA LEU A 19 -6.01 -12.76 -7.14
C LEU A 19 -7.08 -12.98 -6.06
N PRO A 20 -7.14 -14.12 -5.34
CA PRO A 20 -8.09 -14.29 -4.24
C PRO A 20 -7.84 -13.28 -3.10
N VAL A 21 -6.58 -13.00 -2.79
CA VAL A 21 -6.20 -11.99 -1.79
C VAL A 21 -6.62 -10.59 -2.26
N ALA A 22 -6.43 -10.29 -3.55
CA ALA A 22 -6.85 -9.02 -4.15
C ALA A 22 -8.37 -8.84 -4.13
N ALA A 23 -9.14 -9.91 -4.38
CA ALA A 23 -10.59 -9.86 -4.28
C ALA A 23 -11.05 -9.57 -2.84
N ALA A 24 -10.50 -10.28 -1.86
CA ALA A 24 -10.78 -10.02 -0.45
C ALA A 24 -10.37 -8.60 -0.04
N ALA A 25 -9.15 -8.17 -0.39
CA ALA A 25 -8.64 -6.84 -0.10
C ALA A 25 -9.49 -5.71 -0.72
N GLY A 26 -9.90 -5.87 -1.98
CA GLY A 26 -10.74 -4.91 -2.69
C GLY A 26 -12.12 -4.76 -2.04
N TYR A 27 -12.75 -5.87 -1.68
CA TYR A 27 -14.01 -5.83 -0.92
C TYR A 27 -13.84 -5.12 0.43
N LEU A 28 -12.82 -5.49 1.19
CA LEU A 28 -12.58 -4.97 2.53
C LEU A 28 -12.24 -3.48 2.55
N VAL A 29 -11.44 -3.01 1.58
CA VAL A 29 -11.08 -1.58 1.52
C VAL A 29 -12.29 -0.70 1.22
N ILE A 30 -13.20 -1.13 0.35
CA ILE A 30 -14.44 -0.38 0.10
C ILE A 30 -15.34 -0.39 1.37
N ARG A 31 -15.48 -1.53 2.05
CA ARG A 31 -16.21 -1.61 3.32
C ARG A 31 -15.61 -0.67 4.38
N TYR A 32 -14.30 -0.60 4.47
CA TYR A 32 -13.60 0.31 5.35
C TYR A 32 -13.82 1.77 4.95
N GLN A 33 -13.69 2.12 3.67
CA GLN A 33 -13.93 3.47 3.18
C GLN A 33 -15.35 3.95 3.47
N LEU A 34 -16.35 3.09 3.30
CA LEU A 34 -17.73 3.41 3.67
C LEU A 34 -17.90 3.66 5.18
N ALA A 35 -17.07 3.05 6.03
CA ALA A 35 -17.10 3.29 7.48
C ALA A 35 -16.34 4.55 7.93
N LEU A 36 -15.55 5.18 7.05
CA LEU A 36 -14.82 6.43 7.35
C LEU A 36 -15.71 7.68 7.34
N TYR A 37 -16.80 7.64 6.60
CA TYR A 37 -17.68 8.81 6.44
C TYR A 37 -18.76 8.80 7.52
N ASP A 38 -19.10 9.98 8.04
CA ASP A 38 -20.31 10.14 8.84
C ASP A 38 -21.57 9.82 8.00
N PRO A 39 -22.70 9.44 8.66
CA PRO A 39 -23.90 9.00 7.92
C PRO A 39 -24.45 10.03 6.93
N ALA A 40 -24.35 11.34 7.19
CA ALA A 40 -24.87 12.37 6.31
C ALA A 40 -23.96 12.58 5.09
N THR A 41 -22.66 12.68 5.31
CA THR A 41 -21.65 12.74 4.23
C THR A 41 -21.66 11.44 3.40
N LEU A 42 -21.81 10.30 4.05
CA LEU A 42 -21.94 9.02 3.38
C LEU A 42 -23.19 8.98 2.49
N ALA A 43 -24.35 9.43 3.00
CA ALA A 43 -25.59 9.48 2.23
C ALA A 43 -25.46 10.38 1.00
N ALA A 44 -24.87 11.57 1.13
CA ALA A 44 -24.65 12.49 0.02
C ALA A 44 -23.67 11.93 -1.03
N THR A 45 -22.54 11.39 -0.58
CA THR A 45 -21.52 10.82 -1.46
C THR A 45 -22.05 9.56 -2.15
N LEU A 46 -22.72 8.68 -1.41
CA LEU A 46 -23.35 7.48 -1.95
C LEU A 46 -24.47 7.83 -2.93
N ALA A 47 -25.31 8.83 -2.65
CA ALA A 47 -26.36 9.22 -3.57
C ALA A 47 -25.81 9.59 -4.96
N ALA A 48 -24.72 10.34 -5.02
CA ALA A 48 -24.05 10.68 -6.28
C ALA A 48 -23.43 9.45 -6.97
N MET A 49 -22.79 8.56 -6.21
CA MET A 49 -22.20 7.33 -6.76
C MET A 49 -23.27 6.29 -7.12
N LEU A 50 -24.31 6.15 -6.31
CA LEU A 50 -25.40 5.20 -6.57
C LEU A 50 -26.31 5.65 -7.72
N ALA A 51 -26.43 6.95 -7.99
CA ALA A 51 -27.08 7.46 -9.20
C ALA A 51 -26.39 6.95 -10.47
N GLN A 52 -25.07 6.72 -10.42
CA GLN A 52 -24.30 6.18 -11.54
C GLN A 52 -24.21 4.65 -11.53
N LEU A 53 -24.08 4.05 -10.35
CA LEU A 53 -23.79 2.61 -10.19
C LEU A 53 -25.01 1.77 -9.79
N GLY A 54 -26.11 2.39 -9.39
CA GLY A 54 -27.39 1.75 -9.09
C GLY A 54 -27.48 1.16 -7.68
N SER A 55 -26.45 0.58 -7.09
CA SER A 55 -26.51 0.02 -5.74
C SER A 55 -25.14 -0.11 -5.06
N THR A 56 -25.14 -0.21 -3.72
CA THR A 56 -23.94 -0.49 -2.91
C THR A 56 -23.30 -1.82 -3.29
N ALA A 57 -24.10 -2.82 -3.69
CA ALA A 57 -23.58 -4.11 -4.15
C ALA A 57 -22.75 -3.95 -5.43
N VAL A 58 -23.20 -3.14 -6.37
CA VAL A 58 -22.46 -2.83 -7.60
C VAL A 58 -21.19 -2.05 -7.28
N LEU A 59 -21.24 -1.08 -6.37
CA LEU A 59 -20.04 -0.35 -5.91
C LEU A 59 -18.98 -1.30 -5.34
N LEU A 60 -19.38 -2.22 -4.46
CA LEU A 60 -18.50 -3.25 -3.89
C LEU A 60 -17.93 -4.16 -4.98
N ALA A 61 -18.77 -4.60 -5.93
CA ALA A 61 -18.35 -5.47 -7.02
C ALA A 61 -17.34 -4.77 -7.95
N VAL A 62 -17.61 -3.51 -8.33
CA VAL A 62 -16.73 -2.71 -9.21
C VAL A 62 -15.38 -2.43 -8.52
N GLY A 63 -15.37 -1.98 -7.27
CA GLY A 63 -14.12 -1.73 -6.53
C GLY A 63 -13.31 -3.00 -6.29
N THR A 64 -13.98 -4.13 -6.03
CA THR A 64 -13.34 -5.44 -5.94
C THR A 64 -12.72 -5.85 -7.27
N ALA A 65 -13.48 -5.77 -8.36
CA ALA A 65 -13.00 -6.10 -9.70
C ALA A 65 -11.81 -5.22 -10.11
N GLN A 66 -11.87 -3.92 -9.83
CA GLN A 66 -10.77 -2.99 -10.08
C GLN A 66 -9.49 -3.41 -9.35
N THR A 67 -9.59 -3.78 -8.07
CA THR A 67 -8.44 -4.26 -7.29
C THR A 67 -7.85 -5.54 -7.87
N VAL A 68 -8.70 -6.48 -8.30
CA VAL A 68 -8.27 -7.72 -8.96
C VAL A 68 -7.55 -7.45 -10.28
N VAL A 69 -8.10 -6.54 -11.12
CA VAL A 69 -7.46 -6.14 -12.39
C VAL A 69 -6.10 -5.49 -12.13
N TYR A 70 -6.02 -4.56 -11.16
CA TYR A 70 -4.75 -3.93 -10.80
C TYR A 70 -3.76 -4.95 -10.27
N ALA A 71 -4.19 -5.89 -9.43
CA ALA A 71 -3.32 -6.95 -8.92
C ALA A 71 -2.83 -7.87 -10.04
N ALA A 72 -3.68 -8.19 -11.03
CA ALA A 72 -3.29 -8.98 -12.19
C ALA A 72 -2.21 -8.29 -13.02
N VAL A 73 -2.43 -7.02 -13.38
CA VAL A 73 -1.48 -6.23 -14.17
C VAL A 73 -0.19 -5.96 -13.38
N CYS A 74 -0.30 -5.42 -12.17
CA CYS A 74 0.86 -5.05 -11.37
C CYS A 74 1.64 -6.29 -10.88
N GLY A 75 0.96 -7.38 -10.56
CA GLY A 75 1.60 -8.64 -10.17
C GLY A 75 2.41 -9.24 -11.31
N PHE A 76 1.81 -9.34 -12.50
CA PHE A 76 2.47 -9.93 -13.65
C PHE A 76 3.65 -9.08 -14.15
N PHE A 77 3.40 -7.81 -14.49
CA PHE A 77 4.44 -6.93 -15.00
C PHE A 77 5.46 -6.54 -13.94
N GLY A 78 5.02 -6.34 -12.68
CA GLY A 78 5.90 -6.08 -11.55
C GLY A 78 6.89 -7.23 -11.31
N TYR A 79 6.42 -8.47 -11.38
CA TYR A 79 7.28 -9.65 -11.30
C TYR A 79 8.36 -9.63 -12.39
N LEU A 80 7.98 -9.43 -13.65
CA LEU A 80 8.90 -9.40 -14.79
C LEU A 80 9.95 -8.28 -14.67
N LEU A 81 9.51 -7.10 -14.23
CA LEU A 81 10.40 -5.96 -14.00
C LEU A 81 11.37 -6.24 -12.84
N ALA A 82 10.87 -6.73 -11.73
CA ALA A 82 11.67 -7.10 -10.56
C ALA A 82 12.71 -8.18 -10.88
N GLU A 83 12.35 -9.18 -11.69
CA GLU A 83 13.28 -10.22 -12.16
C GLU A 83 14.42 -9.61 -12.98
N LYS A 84 14.10 -8.74 -13.96
CA LYS A 84 15.10 -8.05 -14.78
C LYS A 84 16.04 -7.14 -13.98
N LEU A 85 15.57 -6.60 -12.86
CA LEU A 85 16.35 -5.74 -11.96
C LEU A 85 17.12 -6.52 -10.90
N GLY A 86 16.95 -7.85 -10.81
CA GLY A 86 17.54 -8.68 -9.76
C GLY A 86 16.92 -8.43 -8.37
N LEU A 87 15.71 -7.88 -8.32
CA LEU A 87 14.96 -7.60 -7.09
C LEU A 87 14.02 -8.75 -6.70
N MET A 88 13.69 -9.63 -7.65
CA MET A 88 12.82 -10.78 -7.34
C MET A 88 13.59 -11.80 -6.48
N ARG A 89 13.01 -12.15 -5.34
CA ARG A 89 13.52 -13.14 -4.39
C ARG A 89 12.53 -14.29 -4.25
N PRO A 90 12.98 -15.50 -3.86
CA PRO A 90 12.06 -16.58 -3.52
C PRO A 90 11.04 -16.11 -2.48
N PHE A 91 9.75 -16.39 -2.70
CA PHE A 91 8.68 -15.98 -1.79
C PHE A 91 8.63 -16.93 -0.58
N ARG A 92 9.56 -16.73 0.33
CA ARG A 92 9.69 -17.48 1.59
C ARG A 92 10.19 -16.58 2.71
N LEU A 93 9.87 -16.92 3.95
CA LEU A 93 10.36 -16.21 5.13
C LEU A 93 11.61 -16.93 5.67
N GLU A 94 12.71 -16.20 5.73
CA GLU A 94 13.97 -16.67 6.31
C GLU A 94 14.20 -15.99 7.67
N LYS A 95 14.70 -16.72 8.65
CA LYS A 95 14.81 -16.27 10.05
C LYS A 95 15.53 -14.91 10.20
N ARG A 96 16.70 -14.75 9.59
CA ARG A 96 17.49 -13.51 9.72
C ARG A 96 16.79 -12.29 9.08
N PRO A 97 16.33 -12.32 7.82
CA PRO A 97 15.54 -11.22 7.25
C PRO A 97 14.25 -10.96 8.03
N LEU A 98 13.54 -12.01 8.50
CA LEU A 98 12.34 -11.88 9.30
C LEU A 98 12.59 -11.06 10.59
N LEU A 99 13.58 -11.47 11.39
CA LEU A 99 13.93 -10.76 12.63
C LEU A 99 14.32 -9.30 12.38
N ARG A 100 15.10 -9.03 11.31
CA ARG A 100 15.46 -7.65 10.94
C ARG A 100 14.25 -6.84 10.48
N THR A 101 13.32 -7.46 9.75
CA THR A 101 12.08 -6.80 9.36
C THR A 101 11.24 -6.45 10.58
N LEU A 102 11.04 -7.39 11.50
CA LEU A 102 10.30 -7.13 12.74
C LEU A 102 10.98 -6.05 13.60
N ALA A 103 12.32 -6.10 13.74
CA ALA A 103 13.09 -5.08 14.48
C ALA A 103 12.92 -3.66 13.90
N VAL A 104 12.63 -3.53 12.60
CA VAL A 104 12.30 -2.24 11.96
C VAL A 104 10.82 -1.93 12.08
N SER A 105 9.95 -2.92 11.87
CA SER A 105 8.49 -2.70 11.75
C SER A 105 7.83 -2.38 13.08
N LEU A 106 8.30 -2.97 14.19
CA LEU A 106 7.75 -2.70 15.52
C LEU A 106 7.92 -1.22 15.92
N PRO A 107 9.13 -0.62 15.86
CA PRO A 107 9.29 0.82 16.08
C PRO A 107 8.49 1.69 15.11
N LEU A 108 8.36 1.29 13.82
CA LEU A 108 7.54 2.04 12.86
C LEU A 108 6.07 2.03 13.26
N GLY A 109 5.54 0.91 13.74
CA GLY A 109 4.16 0.82 14.23
C GLY A 109 3.93 1.69 15.47
N LEU A 110 4.91 1.74 16.38
CA LEU A 110 4.90 2.67 17.53
C LEU A 110 4.89 4.12 17.07
N LEU A 111 5.79 4.50 16.14
CA LEU A 111 5.85 5.85 15.59
C LEU A 111 4.54 6.22 14.86
N PHE A 112 3.97 5.30 14.08
CA PHE A 112 2.69 5.54 13.43
C PHE A 112 1.55 5.73 14.42
N SER A 113 1.55 5.01 15.54
CA SER A 113 0.51 5.15 16.56
C SER A 113 0.50 6.55 17.20
N LEU A 114 1.65 7.23 17.26
CA LEU A 114 1.75 8.60 17.80
C LEU A 114 0.93 9.63 17.01
N ASP A 115 0.52 9.31 15.78
CA ASP A 115 -0.37 10.17 14.97
C ASP A 115 -1.61 10.62 15.76
N TYR A 116 -2.19 9.72 16.53
CA TYR A 116 -3.38 10.00 17.36
C TYR A 116 -3.15 11.14 18.37
N TRP A 117 -2.01 11.14 19.04
CA TRP A 117 -1.68 12.12 20.10
C TRP A 117 -0.87 13.33 19.60
N THR A 118 -0.27 13.27 18.40
CA THR A 118 0.48 14.38 17.81
C THR A 118 -0.40 15.16 16.84
N PHE A 119 -0.60 14.68 15.63
CA PHE A 119 -1.45 15.36 14.66
C PHE A 119 -2.92 15.40 15.10
N GLY A 120 -3.39 14.44 15.91
CA GLY A 120 -4.72 14.46 16.49
C GLY A 120 -4.96 15.64 17.45
N VAL A 121 -3.89 16.16 18.07
CA VAL A 121 -3.97 17.37 18.94
C VAL A 121 -3.68 18.65 18.16
N TRP A 122 -2.75 18.62 17.20
CA TRP A 122 -2.34 19.81 16.45
C TRP A 122 -3.27 20.17 15.30
N LEU A 123 -3.95 19.20 14.72
CA LEU A 123 -4.89 19.47 13.64
C LEU A 123 -6.28 19.80 14.22
N PRO A 124 -6.97 20.82 13.70
CA PRO A 124 -8.29 21.19 14.19
C PRO A 124 -9.32 20.08 13.92
N GLY A 125 -10.29 19.96 14.83
CA GLY A 125 -11.37 18.99 14.73
C GLY A 125 -10.99 17.57 15.19
N THR A 126 -11.83 16.59 14.90
CA THR A 126 -11.73 15.20 15.34
C THR A 126 -11.35 14.23 14.21
N ALA A 127 -10.87 14.75 13.08
CA ALA A 127 -10.64 13.95 11.86
C ALA A 127 -9.65 12.79 12.08
N VAL A 128 -8.57 13.01 12.85
CA VAL A 128 -7.60 11.95 13.17
C VAL A 128 -8.22 10.89 14.05
N GLN A 129 -8.97 11.29 15.10
CA GLN A 129 -9.64 10.39 16.04
C GLN A 129 -10.74 9.59 15.33
N THR A 130 -11.55 10.24 14.49
CA THR A 130 -12.59 9.58 13.70
C THR A 130 -11.99 8.55 12.74
N SER A 131 -10.89 8.92 12.06
CA SER A 131 -10.17 8.00 11.18
C SER A 131 -9.56 6.82 11.93
N ALA A 132 -9.01 7.05 13.13
CA ALA A 132 -8.51 6.00 14.00
C ALA A 132 -9.63 5.05 14.45
N ALA A 133 -10.76 5.58 14.93
CA ALA A 133 -11.92 4.79 15.33
C ALA A 133 -12.46 3.93 14.18
N ALA A 134 -12.63 4.48 12.98
CA ALA A 134 -13.00 3.71 11.79
C ALA A 134 -11.96 2.62 11.46
N GLY A 135 -10.68 2.92 11.68
CA GLY A 135 -9.58 1.97 11.54
C GLY A 135 -9.65 0.78 12.51
N LEU A 136 -10.30 0.93 13.68
CA LEU A 136 -10.46 -0.13 14.67
C LEU A 136 -11.68 -1.03 14.42
N THR A 137 -12.48 -0.75 13.39
CA THR A 137 -13.53 -1.70 12.97
C THR A 137 -12.89 -2.96 12.35
N VAL A 138 -13.64 -4.07 12.32
CA VAL A 138 -13.18 -5.30 11.66
C VAL A 138 -12.78 -5.05 10.19
N TRP A 139 -13.50 -4.19 9.50
CA TRP A 139 -13.20 -3.79 8.13
C TRP A 139 -11.87 -3.03 8.03
N GLY A 140 -11.63 -2.11 8.98
CA GLY A 140 -10.40 -1.34 9.09
C GLY A 140 -9.18 -2.22 9.42
N TRP A 141 -9.31 -3.21 10.30
CA TRP A 141 -8.25 -4.16 10.61
C TRP A 141 -7.87 -5.01 9.39
N LEU A 142 -8.86 -5.69 8.79
CA LEU A 142 -8.62 -6.59 7.67
C LEU A 142 -8.16 -5.85 6.42
N SER A 143 -8.73 -4.66 6.16
CA SER A 143 -8.29 -3.80 5.05
C SER A 143 -6.84 -3.34 5.23
N ALA A 144 -6.44 -2.89 6.42
CA ALA A 144 -5.09 -2.44 6.67
C ALA A 144 -4.05 -3.55 6.46
N ILE A 145 -4.38 -4.80 6.82
CA ILE A 145 -3.48 -5.95 6.64
C ILE A 145 -3.43 -6.39 5.18
N LEU A 146 -4.60 -6.57 4.54
CA LEU A 146 -4.66 -7.16 3.19
C LEU A 146 -4.48 -6.11 2.09
N TYR A 147 -5.17 -4.96 2.19
CA TYR A 147 -5.02 -3.92 1.17
C TYR A 147 -3.73 -3.12 1.42
N GLY A 148 -3.56 -2.51 2.59
CA GLY A 148 -2.35 -1.77 2.93
C GLY A 148 -1.10 -2.66 2.90
N GLY A 149 -1.09 -3.72 3.72
CA GLY A 149 0.08 -4.58 3.85
C GLY A 149 0.45 -5.36 2.59
N VAL A 150 -0.51 -5.80 1.76
CA VAL A 150 -0.23 -6.66 0.60
C VAL A 150 -0.43 -5.95 -0.72
N MET A 151 -1.63 -5.36 -0.98
CA MET A 151 -1.93 -4.79 -2.30
C MET A 151 -1.16 -3.51 -2.58
N GLU A 152 -1.04 -2.61 -1.62
CA GLU A 152 -0.27 -1.37 -1.82
C GLU A 152 1.22 -1.66 -2.05
N GLU A 153 1.79 -2.67 -1.38
CA GLU A 153 3.16 -3.08 -1.64
C GLU A 153 3.33 -3.72 -3.01
N LEU A 154 2.34 -4.49 -3.47
CA LEU A 154 2.31 -5.03 -4.82
C LEU A 154 2.31 -3.91 -5.87
N PHE A 155 1.46 -2.90 -5.70
CA PHE A 155 1.32 -1.79 -6.64
C PHE A 155 2.52 -0.85 -6.61
N MET A 156 2.97 -0.48 -5.41
CA MET A 156 3.96 0.57 -5.24
C MET A 156 5.40 0.06 -5.27
N ARG A 157 5.69 -1.12 -4.72
CA ARG A 157 7.05 -1.65 -4.64
C ARG A 157 7.33 -2.64 -5.75
N LEU A 158 6.51 -3.68 -5.88
CA LEU A 158 6.77 -4.67 -6.91
C LEU A 158 6.59 -4.08 -8.31
N PHE A 159 5.55 -3.28 -8.55
CA PHE A 159 5.30 -2.71 -9.88
C PHE A 159 5.90 -1.32 -10.05
N LEU A 160 5.41 -0.28 -9.37
CA LEU A 160 5.78 1.10 -9.66
C LEU A 160 7.28 1.39 -9.42
N MET A 161 7.81 1.02 -8.26
CA MET A 161 9.24 1.20 -7.96
C MET A 161 10.12 0.43 -8.94
N SER A 162 9.74 -0.82 -9.30
CA SER A 162 10.47 -1.60 -10.29
C SER A 162 10.36 -1.00 -11.69
N LEU A 163 9.20 -0.45 -12.07
CA LEU A 163 9.02 0.25 -13.34
C LEU A 163 9.92 1.49 -13.42
N LEU A 164 9.90 2.34 -12.38
CA LEU A 164 10.74 3.54 -12.31
C LEU A 164 12.24 3.19 -12.36
N ALA A 165 12.64 2.15 -11.61
CA ALA A 165 14.02 1.67 -11.63
C ALA A 165 14.42 1.14 -13.01
N PHE A 166 13.53 0.38 -13.67
CA PHE A 166 13.78 -0.14 -15.01
C PHE A 166 13.88 0.98 -16.04
N LEU A 167 12.98 1.95 -16.02
CA LEU A 167 13.01 3.10 -16.91
C LEU A 167 14.27 3.96 -16.67
N GLY A 168 14.59 4.28 -15.42
CA GLY A 168 15.81 5.03 -15.07
C GLY A 168 17.08 4.31 -15.52
N TRP A 169 17.15 2.99 -15.35
CA TRP A 169 18.26 2.20 -15.84
C TRP A 169 18.35 2.26 -17.36
N ARG A 170 17.28 2.00 -18.09
CA ARG A 170 17.28 1.92 -19.56
C ARG A 170 17.48 3.28 -20.24
N LEU A 171 17.02 4.36 -19.63
CA LEU A 171 17.16 5.71 -20.20
C LEU A 171 18.55 6.30 -19.93
N PHE A 172 19.07 6.17 -18.71
CA PHE A 172 20.29 6.91 -18.30
C PHE A 172 21.52 6.01 -18.15
N PHE A 173 21.34 4.69 -17.96
CA PHE A 173 22.43 3.74 -17.65
C PHE A 173 22.38 2.49 -18.51
N ARG A 174 21.90 2.59 -19.76
CA ARG A 174 21.68 1.45 -20.67
C ARG A 174 22.95 0.65 -20.99
N ARG A 175 24.13 1.23 -20.80
CA ARG A 175 25.43 0.56 -21.00
C ARG A 175 25.84 -0.34 -19.83
N GLU A 176 25.26 -0.10 -18.67
CA GLU A 176 25.51 -0.93 -17.49
C GLU A 176 24.78 -2.27 -17.62
N LYS A 177 25.45 -3.36 -17.27
CA LYS A 177 24.85 -4.73 -17.31
C LYS A 177 23.73 -4.92 -16.31
N GLN A 178 23.77 -4.18 -15.20
CA GLN A 178 22.80 -4.22 -14.10
C GLN A 178 22.44 -2.80 -13.68
N PRO A 179 21.24 -2.57 -13.14
CA PRO A 179 20.84 -1.25 -12.67
C PRO A 179 21.75 -0.78 -11.52
N PRO A 180 22.35 0.41 -11.61
CA PRO A 180 23.12 0.98 -10.51
C PRO A 180 22.26 1.16 -9.27
N THR A 181 22.82 0.92 -8.08
CA THR A 181 22.11 1.07 -6.80
C THR A 181 21.43 2.43 -6.65
N ARG A 182 22.07 3.52 -7.14
CA ARG A 182 21.52 4.88 -7.11
C ARG A 182 20.20 5.01 -7.87
N VAL A 183 20.02 4.28 -8.98
CA VAL A 183 18.77 4.27 -9.75
C VAL A 183 17.65 3.61 -8.94
N ILE A 184 17.94 2.48 -8.29
CA ILE A 184 16.96 1.78 -7.46
C ILE A 184 16.59 2.63 -6.23
N VAL A 185 17.55 3.34 -5.63
CA VAL A 185 17.30 4.25 -4.50
C VAL A 185 16.44 5.44 -4.94
N ALA A 186 16.76 6.07 -6.09
CA ALA A 186 15.95 7.16 -6.63
C ALA A 186 14.53 6.69 -6.96
N ALA A 187 14.38 5.51 -7.54
CA ALA A 187 13.06 4.90 -7.80
C ALA A 187 12.26 4.67 -6.50
N ASN A 188 12.92 4.25 -5.41
CA ASN A 188 12.28 4.12 -4.11
C ASN A 188 11.78 5.47 -3.57
N VAL A 189 12.59 6.52 -3.68
CA VAL A 189 12.18 7.88 -3.26
C VAL A 189 10.98 8.35 -4.07
N LEU A 190 11.04 8.24 -5.41
CA LEU A 190 9.92 8.63 -6.27
C LEU A 190 8.66 7.81 -6.00
N ALA A 191 8.78 6.49 -5.84
CA ALA A 191 7.63 5.64 -5.50
C ALA A 191 7.03 6.00 -4.14
N ALA A 192 7.85 6.35 -3.14
CA ALA A 192 7.38 6.76 -1.82
C ALA A 192 6.65 8.13 -1.87
N LEU A 193 7.16 9.09 -2.66
CA LEU A 193 6.49 10.38 -2.87
C LEU A 193 5.17 10.20 -3.62
N LEU A 194 5.14 9.38 -4.67
CA LEU A 194 3.93 9.08 -5.42
C LEU A 194 2.90 8.31 -4.56
N PHE A 195 3.36 7.44 -3.65
CA PHE A 195 2.51 6.77 -2.69
C PHE A 195 1.83 7.78 -1.76
N ALA A 196 2.58 8.73 -1.20
CA ALA A 196 2.01 9.80 -0.38
C ALA A 196 1.05 10.68 -1.19
N ALA A 197 1.42 11.05 -2.41
CA ALA A 197 0.55 11.83 -3.30
C ALA A 197 -0.74 11.08 -3.65
N GLY A 198 -0.67 9.75 -3.84
CA GLY A 198 -1.85 8.90 -4.06
C GLY A 198 -2.84 8.88 -2.89
N HIS A 199 -2.39 9.25 -1.67
CA HIS A 199 -3.24 9.37 -0.49
C HIS A 199 -3.92 10.74 -0.34
N LEU A 200 -3.57 11.74 -1.17
CA LEU A 200 -4.15 13.08 -1.08
C LEU A 200 -5.69 13.10 -1.27
N PRO A 201 -6.29 12.34 -2.20
CA PRO A 201 -7.75 12.31 -2.31
C PRO A 201 -8.44 11.80 -1.02
N ALA A 202 -7.92 10.71 -0.42
CA ALA A 202 -8.43 10.19 0.84
C ALA A 202 -8.18 11.18 1.99
N THR A 203 -7.03 11.87 1.99
CA THR A 203 -6.71 12.92 2.95
C THR A 203 -7.70 14.08 2.87
N VAL A 204 -8.05 14.54 1.65
CA VAL A 204 -9.11 15.55 1.46
C VAL A 204 -10.45 15.05 2.00
N GLY A 205 -10.80 13.80 1.74
CA GLY A 205 -12.04 13.20 2.24
C GLY A 205 -12.14 13.19 3.78
N ILE A 206 -11.00 13.05 4.47
CA ILE A 206 -10.93 13.00 5.95
C ILE A 206 -10.85 14.42 6.55
N PHE A 207 -10.01 15.30 5.98
CA PHE A 207 -9.69 16.62 6.55
C PHE A 207 -10.42 17.78 5.88
N GLY A 208 -11.13 17.56 4.79
CA GLY A 208 -11.81 18.57 3.99
C GLY A 208 -10.87 19.44 3.14
N THR A 209 -9.69 19.79 3.66
CA THR A 209 -8.71 20.68 3.01
C THR A 209 -7.28 20.19 3.16
N LEU A 210 -6.40 20.60 2.25
CA LEU A 210 -4.96 20.29 2.27
C LEU A 210 -4.19 21.50 2.84
N THR A 211 -4.24 21.68 4.16
CA THR A 211 -3.38 22.66 4.82
C THR A 211 -1.93 22.15 4.90
N PRO A 212 -0.91 23.03 5.08
CA PRO A 212 0.47 22.60 5.20
C PRO A 212 0.70 21.50 6.26
N PRO A 213 0.14 21.56 7.49
CA PRO A 213 0.27 20.47 8.47
C PRO A 213 -0.36 19.16 8.00
N VAL A 214 -1.52 19.21 7.30
CA VAL A 214 -2.17 18.02 6.74
C VAL A 214 -1.31 17.39 5.65
N LEU A 215 -0.69 18.20 4.78
CA LEU A 215 0.27 17.73 3.78
C LEU A 215 1.48 17.08 4.43
N VAL A 216 2.09 17.75 5.43
CA VAL A 216 3.23 17.20 6.17
C VAL A 216 2.87 15.84 6.76
N ARG A 217 1.71 15.72 7.43
CA ARG A 217 1.22 14.43 7.96
C ARG A 217 1.12 13.37 6.86
N CYS A 218 0.46 13.70 5.75
CA CYS A 218 0.27 12.76 4.64
C CYS A 218 1.60 12.25 4.08
N PHE A 219 2.56 13.16 3.80
CA PHE A 219 3.85 12.78 3.25
C PHE A 219 4.75 12.09 4.28
N LEU A 220 4.68 12.45 5.55
CA LEU A 220 5.44 11.79 6.61
C LEU A 220 4.96 10.35 6.82
N LEU A 221 3.65 10.17 7.02
CA LEU A 221 3.09 8.85 7.37
C LEU A 221 3.02 7.89 6.18
N ASN A 222 2.85 8.37 4.96
CA ASN A 222 2.84 7.49 3.77
C ASN A 222 4.21 7.46 3.09
N GLY A 223 4.80 8.61 2.80
CA GLY A 223 6.08 8.72 2.11
C GLY A 223 7.25 8.24 2.97
N GLY A 224 7.33 8.72 4.21
CA GLY A 224 8.40 8.35 5.14
C GLY A 224 8.47 6.84 5.40
N PHE A 225 7.35 6.22 5.77
CA PHE A 225 7.29 4.76 5.94
C PHE A 225 7.46 4.02 4.63
N GLY A 226 6.95 4.59 3.54
CA GLY A 226 7.13 4.08 2.18
C GLY A 226 8.57 3.89 1.77
N LEU A 227 9.48 4.79 2.18
CA LEU A 227 10.92 4.65 1.95
C LEU A 227 11.49 3.40 2.61
N VAL A 228 11.03 3.11 3.83
CA VAL A 228 11.49 1.94 4.58
C VAL A 228 11.01 0.64 3.94
N PHE A 229 9.74 0.57 3.52
CA PHE A 229 9.19 -0.60 2.82
C PHE A 229 9.93 -0.87 1.51
N GLY A 230 10.23 0.15 0.71
CA GLY A 230 11.02 0.00 -0.51
C GLY A 230 12.47 -0.42 -0.25
N ARG A 231 13.08 0.00 0.87
CA ARG A 231 14.39 -0.50 1.31
C ARG A 231 14.34 -1.98 1.67
N LEU A 232 13.29 -2.44 2.37
CA LEU A 232 13.09 -3.84 2.73
C LEU A 232 12.86 -4.68 1.48
N TYR A 233 12.01 -4.22 0.54
CA TYR A 233 11.82 -4.84 -0.76
C TYR A 233 13.13 -5.05 -1.50
N ARG A 234 13.92 -3.99 -1.67
CA ARG A 234 15.21 -4.07 -2.34
C ARG A 234 16.16 -5.07 -1.68
N ARG A 235 16.19 -5.13 -0.35
CA ARG A 235 17.17 -5.91 0.40
C ARG A 235 16.77 -7.36 0.58
N TYR A 236 15.49 -7.62 0.81
CA TYR A 236 15.01 -8.93 1.25
C TYR A 236 13.92 -9.52 0.35
N GLY A 237 13.25 -8.73 -0.46
CA GLY A 237 12.14 -9.13 -1.32
C GLY A 237 10.79 -8.57 -0.87
N ILE A 238 9.80 -8.69 -1.76
CA ILE A 238 8.48 -8.07 -1.59
C ILE A 238 7.73 -8.57 -0.35
N GLN A 239 7.88 -9.83 0.02
CA GLN A 239 7.25 -10.41 1.20
C GLN A 239 7.63 -9.72 2.51
N TYR A 240 8.83 -9.16 2.59
CA TYR A 240 9.29 -8.43 3.77
C TYR A 240 8.78 -6.98 3.81
N ALA A 241 8.57 -6.35 2.66
CA ALA A 241 7.87 -5.08 2.59
C ALA A 241 6.40 -5.25 3.01
N MET A 242 5.72 -6.25 2.46
CA MET A 242 4.34 -6.62 2.82
C MET A 242 4.21 -6.90 4.32
N LEU A 243 5.09 -7.72 4.86
CA LEU A 243 5.10 -8.03 6.30
C LEU A 243 5.32 -6.77 7.15
N SER A 244 6.28 -5.92 6.77
CA SER A 244 6.59 -4.69 7.51
C SER A 244 5.41 -3.73 7.56
N HIS A 245 4.74 -3.55 6.42
CA HIS A 245 3.57 -2.69 6.33
C HIS A 245 2.38 -3.24 7.14
N ALA A 246 2.11 -4.54 7.04
CA ALA A 246 1.07 -5.19 7.85
C ALA A 246 1.37 -5.08 9.36
N VAL A 247 2.62 -5.34 9.79
CA VAL A 247 3.04 -5.24 11.20
C VAL A 247 2.90 -3.80 11.72
N LEU A 248 3.26 -2.79 10.91
CA LEU A 248 3.06 -1.38 11.27
C LEU A 248 1.59 -1.13 11.65
N HIS A 249 0.64 -1.56 10.81
CA HIS A 249 -0.78 -1.39 11.08
C HIS A 249 -1.27 -2.21 12.28
N ILE A 250 -0.79 -3.44 12.44
CA ILE A 250 -1.15 -4.28 13.59
C ILE A 250 -0.72 -3.59 14.89
N VAL A 251 0.53 -3.14 14.96
CA VAL A 251 1.06 -2.49 16.18
C VAL A 251 0.33 -1.19 16.48
N SER A 252 0.14 -0.31 15.50
CA SER A 252 -0.53 0.97 15.72
C SER A 252 -1.98 0.79 16.18
N LYS A 253 -2.71 -0.14 15.56
CA LYS A 253 -4.11 -0.43 15.93
C LYS A 253 -4.23 -1.08 17.31
N LEU A 254 -3.31 -1.96 17.69
CA LEU A 254 -3.26 -2.51 19.05
C LEU A 254 -3.07 -1.40 20.08
N ILE A 255 -2.16 -0.44 19.81
CA ILE A 255 -1.93 0.69 20.69
C ILE A 255 -3.19 1.57 20.80
N TRP A 256 -3.81 1.90 19.67
CA TRP A 256 -5.06 2.68 19.68
C TRP A 256 -6.20 1.94 20.38
N THR A 257 -6.31 0.62 20.25
CA THR A 257 -7.33 -0.17 20.98
C THR A 257 -7.16 -0.11 22.50
N ILE A 258 -5.92 0.02 22.98
CA ILE A 258 -5.61 -0.03 24.42
C ILE A 258 -5.62 1.37 25.04
N PHE A 259 -5.15 2.39 24.31
CA PHE A 259 -4.79 3.71 24.86
C PHE A 259 -5.57 4.89 24.25
N ALA A 260 -6.32 4.70 23.18
CA ALA A 260 -7.14 5.72 22.55
C ALA A 260 -8.62 5.43 22.71
#